data_46b41a1b057df281f77dfbcd10b9261b
#
_entry.id   46b41a1b057df281f77dfbcd10b9261b
#
_cell.length_a   1.000
_cell.length_b   1.000
_cell.length_c   1.000
_cell.angle_alpha   90.00
_cell.angle_beta   90.00
_cell.angle_gamma   90.00
#
_symmetry.space_group_name_H-M   'P 1'
#
loop_
_entity.id
_entity.type
_entity.pdbx_description
1 polymer ?
#
loop_
_entity_poly.entity_id
_entity_poly.type
_entity_poly.pdbx_seq_one_letter_code
_entity_poly.pdbx_strand_id
1 'polypeptide(L)'
;MGKVYLVGAGVGSLDMYTLKAMDCIKRADCLIYDHIIDDAILDYTRKDCELIYAGKKASHHTLKQEEINQLLVEKAQVYDCVVRLKGGDVYVFSRGGEEGEYLYKHDVSFEVVPGVSSVTGGLAYAGIPLTHRGLSSGFEVHTVSLKKNERKTLNFKGMLDDDKTYVFLMGMKHLEYIVKGLIEAGKDLDTPIAIISNASLDNQKVLTGTLGTIIALYNEDPLPTPGIIVVGQVIKMRKYLNFYESRPLFYKNILITTVNDDHYIYNEIKDLGASIDEVMTGTIEYLQPDIPMLNGYLILASKHGVIGFMEAYLKQYKDLRFLSKTRIMCIGNKTNQILKQYGLEADYVPTTSDSDQLNELLDFLIDDYYIYLVQGSLISNIKVYDEIISVYKNVEVPISEEVKHYDYAFFTCASSVERFSKNNKSTIDTFISIGKQTSKAIRKAYGEVRILECNKSSKDEMITLLRRDLTCSTVAED
;
A
#
# COMPACT_ATOMS: atom_id res chain seq x y z
N MET A 1 11.13 30.93 16.69
CA MET A 1 9.81 30.50 16.22
C MET A 1 10.01 29.59 15.02
N GLY A 2 9.43 28.39 15.04
CA GLY A 2 9.54 27.45 13.96
C GLY A 2 8.76 27.87 12.70
N LYS A 3 8.82 27.03 11.67
CA LYS A 3 8.14 27.27 10.39
C LYS A 3 6.95 26.31 10.22
N VAL A 4 5.82 26.86 9.76
CA VAL A 4 4.63 26.06 9.42
C VAL A 4 4.63 25.76 7.93
N TYR A 5 4.43 24.46 7.56
CA TYR A 5 4.22 24.03 6.19
C TYR A 5 2.75 23.66 6.02
N LEU A 6 2.03 24.41 5.17
CA LEU A 6 0.67 24.09 4.75
C LEU A 6 0.78 23.16 3.54
N VAL A 7 0.51 21.87 3.74
CA VAL A 7 0.83 20.81 2.78
C VAL A 7 -0.44 20.18 2.23
N GLY A 8 -0.57 20.13 0.90
CA GLY A 8 -1.61 19.38 0.21
C GLY A 8 -1.24 17.90 0.12
N ALA A 9 -2.14 17.04 0.59
CA ALA A 9 -2.01 15.59 0.57
C ALA A 9 -2.31 14.96 -0.79
N GLY A 10 -2.78 15.74 -1.75
CA GLY A 10 -3.29 15.15 -2.98
C GLY A 10 -4.67 14.52 -2.80
N VAL A 11 -5.10 13.74 -3.78
CA VAL A 11 -6.39 13.06 -3.80
C VAL A 11 -6.21 11.55 -3.59
N GLY A 12 -6.78 11.02 -2.51
CA GLY A 12 -6.81 9.59 -2.22
C GLY A 12 -5.44 9.00 -1.87
N SER A 13 -4.84 8.23 -2.77
CA SER A 13 -3.68 7.39 -2.51
C SER A 13 -2.37 8.15 -2.25
N LEU A 14 -1.41 7.46 -1.61
CA LEU A 14 -0.06 7.98 -1.33
C LEU A 14 0.71 8.41 -2.60
N ASP A 15 0.42 7.84 -3.75
CA ASP A 15 1.04 8.20 -5.03
C ASP A 15 0.71 9.63 -5.49
N MET A 16 -0.31 10.25 -4.89
CA MET A 16 -0.72 11.62 -5.20
C MET A 16 0.00 12.69 -4.40
N TYR A 17 0.88 12.32 -3.49
CA TYR A 17 1.71 13.27 -2.76
C TYR A 17 2.85 13.79 -3.62
N THR A 18 3.12 15.09 -3.54
CA THR A 18 4.32 15.65 -4.17
C THR A 18 5.58 15.24 -3.41
N LEU A 19 6.72 15.16 -4.10
CA LEU A 19 8.02 14.90 -3.45
C LEU A 19 8.29 15.85 -2.29
N LYS A 20 7.92 17.14 -2.44
CA LYS A 20 8.07 18.14 -1.40
C LYS A 20 7.15 17.90 -0.21
N ALA A 21 5.93 17.44 -0.45
CA ALA A 21 5.00 17.04 0.63
C ALA A 21 5.59 15.90 1.46
N MET A 22 6.10 14.85 0.79
CA MET A 22 6.75 13.73 1.46
C MET A 22 7.98 14.14 2.27
N ASP A 23 8.81 15.06 1.74
CA ASP A 23 9.96 15.61 2.46
C ASP A 23 9.53 16.37 3.72
N CYS A 24 8.50 17.22 3.63
CA CYS A 24 7.96 17.92 4.79
C CYS A 24 7.43 16.96 5.86
N ILE A 25 6.71 15.91 5.47
CA ILE A 25 6.14 14.91 6.40
C ILE A 25 7.26 14.14 7.12
N LYS A 26 8.27 13.69 6.40
CA LYS A 26 9.40 12.92 6.96
C LYS A 26 10.23 13.69 7.99
N ARG A 27 10.28 15.01 7.89
CA ARG A 27 11.04 15.86 8.82
C ARG A 27 10.18 16.61 9.82
N ALA A 28 8.86 16.41 9.82
CA ALA A 28 7.95 17.07 10.74
C ALA A 28 8.27 16.74 12.20
N ASP A 29 8.30 17.77 13.06
CA ASP A 29 8.32 17.61 14.51
C ASP A 29 6.90 17.53 15.07
N CYS A 30 5.94 18.17 14.38
CA CYS A 30 4.51 18.11 14.67
C CYS A 30 3.71 18.05 13.37
N LEU A 31 2.81 17.07 13.24
CA LEU A 31 1.91 16.89 12.11
C LEU A 31 0.46 17.06 12.55
N ILE A 32 -0.23 18.06 12.00
CA ILE A 32 -1.66 18.35 12.24
C ILE A 32 -2.43 17.97 10.98
N TYR A 33 -3.36 17.02 11.07
CA TYR A 33 -3.98 16.38 9.89
C TYR A 33 -5.49 16.21 9.99
N ASP A 34 -6.16 16.09 8.83
CA ASP A 34 -7.61 15.94 8.69
C ASP A 34 -8.02 14.49 8.37
N HIS A 35 -9.31 14.19 8.40
CA HIS A 35 -9.89 12.87 8.13
C HIS A 35 -9.77 12.39 6.66
N ILE A 36 -9.52 13.28 5.69
CA ILE A 36 -9.55 12.96 4.24
C ILE A 36 -8.17 12.49 3.73
N ILE A 37 -7.25 12.18 4.61
CA ILE A 37 -5.94 11.65 4.24
C ILE A 37 -5.91 10.12 4.42
N ASP A 38 -5.02 9.46 3.69
CA ASP A 38 -4.69 8.06 3.93
C ASP A 38 -3.83 7.94 5.20
N ASP A 39 -4.31 7.21 6.19
CA ASP A 39 -3.61 7.04 7.47
C ASP A 39 -2.22 6.39 7.32
N ALA A 40 -1.98 5.64 6.23
CA ALA A 40 -0.68 5.05 5.93
C ALA A 40 0.44 6.11 5.75
N ILE A 41 0.09 7.38 5.49
CA ILE A 41 1.07 8.47 5.45
C ILE A 41 1.73 8.74 6.80
N LEU A 42 1.06 8.39 7.90
CA LEU A 42 1.57 8.61 9.26
C LEU A 42 2.80 7.74 9.55
N ASP A 43 2.94 6.59 8.89
CA ASP A 43 4.09 5.70 9.01
C ASP A 43 5.38 6.31 8.44
N TYR A 44 5.25 7.36 7.61
CA TYR A 44 6.39 8.09 7.05
C TYR A 44 6.91 9.21 7.96
N THR A 45 6.22 9.49 9.06
CA THR A 45 6.68 10.48 10.04
C THR A 45 7.81 9.93 10.90
N ARG A 46 8.56 10.81 11.54
CA ARG A 46 9.54 10.42 12.56
C ARG A 46 8.81 9.79 13.76
N LYS A 47 9.45 8.85 14.43
CA LYS A 47 8.91 8.17 15.64
C LYS A 47 8.59 9.12 16.79
N ASP A 48 9.29 10.25 16.86
CA ASP A 48 9.15 11.29 17.87
C ASP A 48 8.25 12.46 17.40
N CYS A 49 7.64 12.38 16.22
CA CYS A 49 6.72 13.39 15.70
C CYS A 49 5.42 13.40 16.51
N GLU A 50 5.01 14.60 16.97
CA GLU A 50 3.69 14.75 17.59
C GLU A 50 2.59 14.72 16.52
N LEU A 51 1.67 13.75 16.60
CA LEU A 51 0.54 13.59 15.68
C LEU A 51 -0.73 14.19 16.28
N ILE A 52 -1.33 15.18 15.62
CA ILE A 52 -2.55 15.86 16.08
C ILE A 52 -3.65 15.72 15.02
N TYR A 53 -4.70 15.00 15.37
CA TYR A 53 -5.89 14.87 14.52
C TYR A 53 -6.79 16.09 14.67
N ALA A 54 -7.02 16.83 13.58
CA ALA A 54 -7.86 18.02 13.55
C ALA A 54 -9.21 17.80 12.84
N GLY A 55 -9.49 16.59 12.36
CA GLY A 55 -10.70 16.25 11.60
C GLY A 55 -11.94 16.00 12.48
N LYS A 56 -13.09 15.74 11.81
CA LYS A 56 -14.35 15.42 12.47
C LYS A 56 -14.42 13.93 12.82
N LYS A 57 -14.38 13.57 14.10
CA LYS A 57 -14.78 12.23 14.58
C LYS A 57 -16.10 12.30 15.33
N ALA A 58 -16.93 11.27 15.20
CA ALA A 58 -18.26 11.19 15.83
C ALA A 58 -18.24 11.25 17.38
N SER A 59 -17.07 11.05 18.01
CA SER A 59 -16.91 10.94 19.47
C SER A 59 -16.02 11.99 20.12
N HIS A 60 -15.42 12.94 19.37
CA HIS A 60 -14.52 13.96 19.92
C HIS A 60 -14.90 15.37 19.44
N HIS A 61 -14.65 16.38 20.27
CA HIS A 61 -14.85 17.77 19.89
C HIS A 61 -14.06 18.08 18.60
N THR A 62 -14.80 18.37 17.53
CA THR A 62 -14.23 18.84 16.27
C THR A 62 -13.65 20.23 16.50
N LEU A 63 -12.36 20.40 16.27
CA LEU A 63 -11.73 21.71 16.33
C LEU A 63 -12.38 22.66 15.31
N LYS A 64 -12.75 23.86 15.77
CA LYS A 64 -13.16 24.92 14.87
C LYS A 64 -11.96 25.47 14.14
N GLN A 65 -12.17 26.15 13.00
CA GLN A 65 -11.06 26.71 12.23
C GLN A 65 -10.23 27.71 13.04
N GLU A 66 -10.88 28.48 13.89
CA GLU A 66 -10.21 29.42 14.78
C GLU A 66 -9.26 28.69 15.75
N GLU A 67 -9.69 27.53 16.27
CA GLU A 67 -8.88 26.70 17.15
C GLU A 67 -7.71 26.03 16.41
N ILE A 68 -7.92 25.61 15.14
CA ILE A 68 -6.84 25.09 14.29
C ILE A 68 -5.81 26.19 14.00
N ASN A 69 -6.27 27.40 13.66
CA ASN A 69 -5.39 28.53 13.40
C ASN A 69 -4.52 28.87 14.63
N GLN A 70 -5.13 28.89 15.81
CA GLN A 70 -4.43 29.12 17.08
C GLN A 70 -3.43 28.00 17.38
N LEU A 71 -3.84 26.74 17.19
CA LEU A 71 -2.99 25.57 17.38
C LEU A 71 -1.73 25.63 16.50
N LEU A 72 -1.84 26.05 15.24
CA LEU A 72 -0.70 26.21 14.35
C LEU A 72 0.33 27.21 14.90
N VAL A 73 -0.13 28.36 15.44
CA VAL A 73 0.75 29.37 16.07
C VAL A 73 1.40 28.81 17.33
N GLU A 74 0.62 28.16 18.21
CA GLU A 74 1.13 27.57 19.45
C GLU A 74 2.20 26.50 19.17
N LYS A 75 1.96 25.62 18.19
CA LYS A 75 2.94 24.58 17.83
C LYS A 75 4.20 25.15 17.20
N ALA A 76 4.11 26.22 16.42
CA ALA A 76 5.28 26.91 15.87
C ALA A 76 6.15 27.61 16.94
N GLN A 77 5.63 27.82 18.17
CA GLN A 77 6.44 28.30 19.28
C GLN A 77 7.29 27.21 19.93
N VAL A 78 6.87 25.94 19.76
CA VAL A 78 7.47 24.76 20.43
C VAL A 78 8.37 23.98 19.48
N TYR A 79 8.00 23.88 18.19
CA TYR A 79 8.63 23.02 17.20
C TYR A 79 9.21 23.82 16.04
N ASP A 80 10.34 23.35 15.51
CA ASP A 80 11.00 23.99 14.35
C ASP A 80 10.27 23.72 13.03
N CYS A 81 9.69 22.52 12.88
CA CYS A 81 8.98 22.08 11.68
C CYS A 81 7.57 21.59 12.01
N VAL A 82 6.56 22.43 11.78
CA VAL A 82 5.15 22.10 11.94
C VAL A 82 4.52 21.88 10.58
N VAL A 83 3.88 20.73 10.36
CA VAL A 83 3.18 20.40 9.11
C VAL A 83 1.67 20.39 9.35
N ARG A 84 0.94 21.20 8.58
CA ARG A 84 -0.51 21.14 8.45
C ARG A 84 -0.87 20.40 7.17
N LEU A 85 -1.27 19.13 7.29
CA LEU A 85 -1.61 18.27 6.17
C LEU A 85 -3.11 18.34 5.86
N LYS A 86 -3.46 18.63 4.60
CA LYS A 86 -4.81 18.91 4.12
C LYS A 86 -5.14 18.05 2.90
N GLY A 87 -6.31 17.45 2.84
CA GLY A 87 -6.76 16.69 1.65
C GLY A 87 -6.81 17.56 0.39
N GLY A 88 -6.39 17.03 -0.75
CA GLY A 88 -6.32 17.73 -2.02
C GLY A 88 -5.23 18.80 -2.07
N ASP A 89 -5.59 19.99 -2.55
CA ASP A 89 -4.72 21.16 -2.61
C ASP A 89 -5.04 22.15 -1.47
N VAL A 90 -4.02 22.83 -0.98
CA VAL A 90 -4.08 23.77 0.16
C VAL A 90 -5.04 24.93 -0.10
N TYR A 91 -5.14 25.40 -1.35
CA TYR A 91 -5.91 26.60 -1.70
C TYR A 91 -7.22 26.32 -2.44
N VAL A 92 -7.50 25.06 -2.83
CA VAL A 92 -8.74 24.69 -3.50
C VAL A 92 -9.81 24.28 -2.48
N PHE A 93 -10.60 25.22 -2.00
CA PHE A 93 -11.69 25.07 -1.01
C PHE A 93 -11.29 24.40 0.32
N SER A 94 -10.03 24.37 0.66
CA SER A 94 -9.49 23.75 1.88
C SER A 94 -9.12 24.75 2.99
N ARG A 95 -9.45 26.04 2.83
CA ARG A 95 -9.24 27.09 3.82
C ARG A 95 -7.78 27.42 4.15
N GLY A 96 -6.82 26.92 3.38
CA GLY A 96 -5.39 27.20 3.61
C GLY A 96 -5.04 28.69 3.52
N GLY A 97 -5.82 29.48 2.76
CA GLY A 97 -5.67 30.93 2.73
C GLY A 97 -5.97 31.59 4.07
N GLU A 98 -7.01 31.13 4.79
CA GLU A 98 -7.35 31.61 6.13
C GLU A 98 -6.26 31.23 7.15
N GLU A 99 -5.71 30.02 7.06
CA GLU A 99 -4.61 29.55 7.90
C GLU A 99 -3.33 30.38 7.66
N GLY A 100 -2.96 30.61 6.39
CA GLY A 100 -1.79 31.42 6.02
C GLY A 100 -1.93 32.88 6.44
N GLU A 101 -3.12 33.49 6.24
CA GLU A 101 -3.40 34.85 6.71
C GLU A 101 -3.26 34.99 8.23
N TYR A 102 -3.75 33.98 8.98
CA TYR A 102 -3.65 33.98 10.43
C TYR A 102 -2.20 33.84 10.91
N LEU A 103 -1.42 32.92 10.30
CA LEU A 103 0.01 32.78 10.59
C LEU A 103 0.78 34.07 10.33
N TYR A 104 0.53 34.72 9.19
CA TYR A 104 1.16 36.03 8.87
C TYR A 104 0.87 37.11 9.92
N LYS A 105 -0.39 37.19 10.36
CA LYS A 105 -0.79 38.17 11.39
C LYS A 105 -0.17 37.94 12.78
N HIS A 106 0.37 36.71 13.00
CA HIS A 106 1.04 36.34 14.25
C HIS A 106 2.57 36.21 14.08
N ASP A 107 3.14 36.78 13.02
CA ASP A 107 4.57 36.76 12.70
C ASP A 107 5.19 35.35 12.62
N VAL A 108 4.37 34.30 12.27
CA VAL A 108 4.82 32.95 12.07
C VAL A 108 5.20 32.72 10.60
N SER A 109 6.46 32.34 10.36
CA SER A 109 6.93 31.98 9.03
C SER A 109 6.18 30.74 8.52
N PHE A 110 5.66 30.80 7.29
CA PHE A 110 5.01 29.64 6.69
C PHE A 110 5.38 29.46 5.22
N GLU A 111 5.12 28.26 4.72
CA GLU A 111 5.28 27.91 3.31
C GLU A 111 4.12 27.02 2.86
N VAL A 112 3.65 27.24 1.63
CA VAL A 112 2.61 26.42 1.02
C VAL A 112 3.25 25.40 0.10
N VAL A 113 2.88 24.13 0.30
CA VAL A 113 3.25 23.02 -0.57
C VAL A 113 2.00 22.56 -1.30
N PRO A 114 1.84 22.87 -2.60
CA PRO A 114 0.67 22.46 -3.36
C PRO A 114 0.47 20.94 -3.37
N GLY A 115 -0.78 20.51 -3.41
CA GLY A 115 -1.16 19.12 -3.62
C GLY A 115 -1.95 18.93 -4.92
N VAL A 116 -2.05 17.70 -5.39
CA VAL A 116 -2.91 17.35 -6.52
C VAL A 116 -4.37 17.54 -6.09
N SER A 117 -5.05 18.56 -6.64
CA SER A 117 -6.46 18.82 -6.32
C SER A 117 -7.35 17.67 -6.78
N SER A 118 -8.40 17.37 -6.00
CA SER A 118 -9.44 16.41 -6.42
C SER A 118 -10.13 16.80 -7.73
N VAL A 119 -10.14 18.09 -8.08
CA VAL A 119 -10.64 18.59 -9.36
C VAL A 119 -9.83 18.05 -10.55
N THR A 120 -8.51 18.00 -10.43
CA THR A 120 -7.64 17.50 -11.49
C THR A 120 -7.37 16.01 -11.34
N GLY A 121 -6.84 15.59 -10.21
CA GLY A 121 -6.47 14.19 -9.96
C GLY A 121 -7.69 13.26 -9.89
N GLY A 122 -8.75 13.65 -9.20
CA GLY A 122 -9.95 12.82 -9.08
C GLY A 122 -10.65 12.58 -10.41
N LEU A 123 -10.75 13.60 -11.25
CA LEU A 123 -11.32 13.43 -12.59
C LEU A 123 -10.43 12.61 -13.51
N ALA A 124 -9.10 12.79 -13.44
CA ALA A 124 -8.16 12.00 -14.22
C ALA A 124 -8.27 10.50 -13.90
N TYR A 125 -8.34 10.13 -12.62
CA TYR A 125 -8.53 8.75 -12.19
C TYR A 125 -9.91 8.18 -12.55
N ALA A 126 -10.92 9.05 -12.68
CA ALA A 126 -12.22 8.66 -13.22
C ALA A 126 -12.25 8.55 -14.76
N GLY A 127 -11.13 8.80 -15.45
CA GLY A 127 -11.06 8.82 -16.91
C GLY A 127 -11.83 9.97 -17.54
N ILE A 128 -11.99 11.09 -16.83
CA ILE A 128 -12.74 12.27 -17.29
C ILE A 128 -11.77 13.46 -17.36
N PRO A 129 -11.36 13.92 -18.55
CA PRO A 129 -10.52 15.09 -18.67
C PRO A 129 -11.30 16.37 -18.34
N LEU A 130 -10.69 17.34 -17.66
CA LEU A 130 -11.33 18.64 -17.41
C LEU A 130 -11.58 19.43 -18.68
N THR A 131 -10.68 19.32 -19.65
CA THR A 131 -10.78 19.97 -20.96
C THR A 131 -10.45 18.97 -22.05
N HIS A 132 -11.08 19.12 -23.20
CA HIS A 132 -10.81 18.31 -24.39
C HIS A 132 -11.13 19.12 -25.65
N ARG A 133 -10.21 19.13 -26.63
CA ARG A 133 -10.40 19.86 -27.88
C ARG A 133 -11.71 19.40 -28.56
N GLY A 134 -12.60 20.34 -28.83
CA GLY A 134 -13.91 20.09 -29.44
C GLY A 134 -15.03 19.64 -28.50
N LEU A 135 -14.77 19.53 -27.19
CA LEU A 135 -15.76 19.20 -26.17
C LEU A 135 -15.82 20.21 -25.02
N SER A 136 -14.66 20.76 -24.63
CA SER A 136 -14.61 21.73 -23.54
C SER A 136 -13.30 22.53 -23.60
N SER A 137 -13.42 23.85 -23.79
CA SER A 137 -12.28 24.78 -23.81
C SER A 137 -11.94 25.36 -22.45
N GLY A 138 -12.80 25.16 -21.44
CA GLY A 138 -12.60 25.66 -20.09
C GLY A 138 -13.36 24.87 -19.04
N PHE A 139 -13.11 25.18 -17.78
CA PHE A 139 -13.82 24.57 -16.66
C PHE A 139 -14.07 25.58 -15.55
N GLU A 140 -15.13 25.32 -14.79
CA GLU A 140 -15.46 26.10 -13.58
C GLU A 140 -15.61 25.16 -12.38
N VAL A 141 -15.11 25.59 -11.21
CA VAL A 141 -15.18 24.81 -9.98
C VAL A 141 -16.00 25.56 -8.95
N HIS A 142 -17.00 24.89 -8.42
CA HIS A 142 -17.94 25.46 -7.46
C HIS A 142 -17.98 24.63 -6.18
N THR A 143 -18.17 25.32 -5.03
CA THR A 143 -18.57 24.65 -3.78
C THR A 143 -20.04 24.95 -3.51
N VAL A 144 -20.78 23.97 -3.06
CA VAL A 144 -22.20 24.08 -2.71
C VAL A 144 -22.42 24.32 -1.22
N SER A 145 -21.43 23.96 -0.39
CA SER A 145 -21.51 24.11 1.06
C SER A 145 -20.90 25.45 1.52
N LEU A 146 -21.61 26.16 2.37
CA LEU A 146 -21.17 27.32 3.12
C LEU A 146 -20.98 26.99 4.62
N LYS A 147 -20.55 27.99 5.43
CA LYS A 147 -20.49 27.88 6.89
C LYS A 147 -21.84 27.39 7.45
N LYS A 148 -21.81 26.45 8.41
CA LYS A 148 -22.97 25.94 9.18
C LYS A 148 -24.07 25.23 8.38
N ASN A 149 -23.73 24.43 7.35
CA ASN A 149 -24.71 23.74 6.51
C ASN A 149 -25.65 24.66 5.69
N GLU A 150 -25.35 25.95 5.60
CA GLU A 150 -26.05 26.82 4.68
C GLU A 150 -25.64 26.49 3.23
N ARG A 151 -26.66 26.40 2.37
CA ARG A 151 -26.46 26.15 0.94
C ARG A 151 -26.08 27.48 0.25
N LYS A 152 -24.97 27.48 -0.50
CA LYS A 152 -24.63 28.60 -1.37
C LYS A 152 -25.65 28.67 -2.53
N THR A 153 -26.22 29.82 -2.75
CA THR A 153 -27.02 30.09 -3.98
C THR A 153 -26.06 30.11 -5.17
N LEU A 154 -26.19 29.16 -6.08
CA LEU A 154 -25.41 29.10 -7.30
C LEU A 154 -26.11 29.87 -8.42
N ASN A 155 -25.33 30.53 -9.27
CA ASN A 155 -25.86 31.19 -10.48
C ASN A 155 -25.91 30.18 -11.64
N PHE A 156 -26.91 29.31 -11.65
CA PHE A 156 -27.07 28.27 -12.69
C PHE A 156 -27.25 28.86 -14.10
N LYS A 157 -27.79 30.08 -14.24
CA LYS A 157 -27.90 30.74 -15.55
C LYS A 157 -26.54 31.05 -16.18
N GLY A 158 -25.49 31.20 -15.35
CA GLY A 158 -24.12 31.35 -15.82
C GLY A 158 -23.43 30.04 -16.21
N MET A 159 -24.12 28.89 -16.03
CA MET A 159 -23.53 27.53 -16.24
C MET A 159 -24.15 26.84 -17.47
N LEU A 160 -24.68 27.59 -18.44
CA LEU A 160 -25.34 27.02 -19.62
C LEU A 160 -24.40 26.77 -20.80
N ASP A 161 -23.16 27.25 -20.71
CA ASP A 161 -22.15 27.06 -21.76
C ASP A 161 -21.76 25.58 -21.88
N ASP A 162 -21.99 24.97 -23.03
CA ASP A 162 -21.70 23.58 -23.31
C ASP A 162 -20.24 23.33 -23.66
N ASP A 163 -19.47 24.40 -23.95
CA ASP A 163 -18.00 24.35 -24.13
C ASP A 163 -17.22 24.45 -22.80
N LYS A 164 -17.92 24.25 -21.68
CA LYS A 164 -17.31 24.22 -20.34
C LYS A 164 -17.66 22.97 -19.56
N THR A 165 -16.71 22.58 -18.71
CA THR A 165 -16.90 21.55 -17.70
C THR A 165 -17.17 22.19 -16.34
N TYR A 166 -18.25 21.79 -15.68
CA TYR A 166 -18.62 22.30 -14.36
C TYR A 166 -18.34 21.23 -13.29
N VAL A 167 -17.55 21.58 -12.29
CA VAL A 167 -17.17 20.67 -11.20
C VAL A 167 -17.71 21.21 -9.88
N PHE A 168 -18.43 20.36 -9.14
CA PHE A 168 -19.00 20.73 -7.85
C PHE A 168 -18.36 19.91 -6.74
N LEU A 169 -17.66 20.59 -5.85
CA LEU A 169 -17.09 20.01 -4.63
C LEU A 169 -18.04 20.20 -3.46
N MET A 170 -18.00 19.25 -2.49
CA MET A 170 -18.90 19.25 -1.32
C MET A 170 -20.39 19.27 -1.73
N GLY A 171 -20.71 18.75 -2.94
CA GLY A 171 -22.04 18.80 -3.55
C GLY A 171 -22.90 17.56 -3.34
N MET A 172 -22.38 16.43 -2.84
CA MET A 172 -23.09 15.14 -2.78
C MET A 172 -24.45 15.23 -2.08
N LYS A 173 -24.51 15.89 -0.92
CA LYS A 173 -25.77 16.12 -0.19
C LYS A 173 -26.76 17.09 -0.88
N HIS A 174 -26.31 17.74 -1.95
CA HIS A 174 -27.04 18.75 -2.67
C HIS A 174 -27.20 18.40 -4.16
N LEU A 175 -27.04 17.11 -4.50
CA LEU A 175 -27.13 16.61 -5.88
C LEU A 175 -28.43 17.04 -6.56
N GLU A 176 -29.58 16.81 -5.91
CA GLU A 176 -30.89 17.23 -6.46
C GLU A 176 -30.98 18.75 -6.72
N TYR A 177 -30.40 19.56 -5.83
CA TYR A 177 -30.40 21.01 -6.02
C TYR A 177 -29.57 21.42 -7.22
N ILE A 178 -28.41 20.82 -7.43
CA ILE A 178 -27.53 21.08 -8.56
C ILE A 178 -28.26 20.71 -9.86
N VAL A 179 -28.80 19.50 -9.92
CA VAL A 179 -29.46 18.97 -11.11
C VAL A 179 -30.70 19.78 -11.45
N LYS A 180 -31.61 20.02 -10.49
CA LYS A 180 -32.82 20.84 -10.69
C LYS A 180 -32.47 22.26 -11.08
N GLY A 181 -31.50 22.89 -10.44
CA GLY A 181 -31.07 24.24 -10.76
C GLY A 181 -30.53 24.41 -12.19
N LEU A 182 -29.76 23.42 -12.68
CA LEU A 182 -29.26 23.43 -14.06
C LEU A 182 -30.41 23.25 -15.08
N ILE A 183 -31.33 22.32 -14.81
CA ILE A 183 -32.50 22.06 -15.68
C ILE A 183 -33.42 23.29 -15.71
N GLU A 184 -33.75 23.87 -14.56
CA GLU A 184 -34.60 25.08 -14.46
C GLU A 184 -33.95 26.30 -15.12
N ALA A 185 -32.62 26.36 -15.14
CA ALA A 185 -31.89 27.40 -15.86
C ALA A 185 -31.90 27.23 -17.39
N GLY A 186 -32.27 26.03 -17.89
CA GLY A 186 -32.35 25.72 -19.31
C GLY A 186 -31.27 24.78 -19.86
N LYS A 187 -30.50 24.10 -19.00
CA LYS A 187 -29.55 23.06 -19.42
C LYS A 187 -30.32 21.83 -19.91
N ASP A 188 -29.86 21.22 -21.02
CA ASP A 188 -30.51 20.06 -21.64
C ASP A 188 -30.50 18.86 -20.67
N LEU A 189 -31.63 18.11 -20.64
CA LEU A 189 -31.79 16.88 -19.86
C LEU A 189 -30.78 15.80 -20.24
N ASP A 190 -30.32 15.75 -21.48
CA ASP A 190 -29.34 14.81 -22.00
C ASP A 190 -27.90 15.24 -21.72
N THR A 191 -27.66 16.38 -21.03
CA THR A 191 -26.33 16.82 -20.65
C THR A 191 -25.70 15.79 -19.73
N PRO A 192 -24.48 15.28 -20.05
CA PRO A 192 -23.81 14.30 -19.26
C PRO A 192 -23.42 14.82 -17.85
N ILE A 193 -23.61 13.98 -16.85
CA ILE A 193 -23.20 14.20 -15.47
C ILE A 193 -22.54 12.93 -14.93
N ALA A 194 -21.52 13.08 -14.09
CA ALA A 194 -20.92 11.98 -13.37
C ALA A 194 -20.72 12.33 -11.88
N ILE A 195 -20.78 11.31 -11.05
CA ILE A 195 -20.48 11.38 -9.62
C ILE A 195 -19.31 10.44 -9.36
N ILE A 196 -18.22 10.98 -8.82
CA ILE A 196 -16.98 10.24 -8.53
C ILE A 196 -16.84 10.18 -7.02
N SER A 197 -16.79 9.00 -6.46
CA SER A 197 -16.59 8.74 -5.03
C SER A 197 -15.24 8.09 -4.79
N ASN A 198 -14.56 8.42 -3.68
CA ASN A 198 -13.28 7.86 -3.27
C ASN A 198 -12.23 7.87 -4.40
N ALA A 199 -12.15 8.96 -5.13
CA ALA A 199 -11.27 9.09 -6.29
C ALA A 199 -9.81 8.70 -5.97
N SER A 200 -9.21 7.91 -6.86
CA SER A 200 -7.86 7.32 -6.77
C SER A 200 -7.63 6.26 -5.68
N LEU A 201 -8.65 5.91 -4.91
CA LEU A 201 -8.58 4.77 -4.00
C LEU A 201 -9.02 3.47 -4.70
N ASP A 202 -8.67 2.34 -4.12
CA ASP A 202 -9.03 1.00 -4.60
C ASP A 202 -10.55 0.74 -4.62
N ASN A 203 -11.30 1.49 -3.82
CA ASN A 203 -12.75 1.48 -3.74
C ASN A 203 -13.40 2.67 -4.48
N GLN A 204 -12.69 3.29 -5.44
CA GLN A 204 -13.28 4.34 -6.28
C GLN A 204 -14.53 3.84 -6.99
N LYS A 205 -15.60 4.63 -6.98
CA LYS A 205 -16.82 4.37 -7.75
C LYS A 205 -17.17 5.57 -8.59
N VAL A 206 -17.60 5.33 -9.83
CA VAL A 206 -18.04 6.37 -10.74
C VAL A 206 -19.42 6.03 -11.29
N LEU A 207 -20.42 6.87 -10.98
CA LEU A 207 -21.75 6.80 -11.52
C LEU A 207 -21.87 7.82 -12.65
N THR A 208 -22.28 7.38 -13.84
CA THR A 208 -22.49 8.25 -15.01
C THR A 208 -23.94 8.22 -15.45
N GLY A 209 -24.43 9.35 -15.93
CA GLY A 209 -25.78 9.48 -16.45
C GLY A 209 -25.95 10.82 -17.17
N THR A 210 -27.21 11.26 -17.28
CA THR A 210 -27.58 12.57 -17.76
C THR A 210 -28.28 13.35 -16.65
N LEU A 211 -28.46 14.66 -16.82
CA LEU A 211 -29.24 15.47 -15.86
C LEU A 211 -30.65 14.89 -15.64
N GLY A 212 -31.24 14.27 -16.66
CA GLY A 212 -32.55 13.62 -16.55
C GLY A 212 -32.57 12.30 -15.80
N THR A 213 -31.44 11.59 -15.69
CA THR A 213 -31.41 10.21 -15.16
C THR A 213 -30.62 10.06 -13.86
N ILE A 214 -29.65 10.92 -13.59
CA ILE A 214 -28.67 10.72 -12.52
C ILE A 214 -29.28 10.61 -11.12
N ILE A 215 -30.37 11.32 -10.84
CA ILE A 215 -31.04 11.28 -9.53
C ILE A 215 -31.63 9.89 -9.25
N ALA A 216 -32.30 9.30 -10.27
CA ALA A 216 -32.83 7.95 -10.13
C ALA A 216 -31.74 6.93 -9.92
N LEU A 217 -30.67 6.98 -10.74
CA LEU A 217 -29.51 6.09 -10.63
C LEU A 217 -28.82 6.22 -9.27
N TYR A 218 -28.62 7.43 -8.77
CA TYR A 218 -28.00 7.65 -7.46
C TYR A 218 -28.87 7.15 -6.31
N ASN A 219 -30.19 7.22 -6.41
CA ASN A 219 -31.11 6.70 -5.39
C ASN A 219 -31.17 5.17 -5.36
N GLU A 220 -30.90 4.50 -6.48
CA GLU A 220 -30.81 3.04 -6.56
C GLU A 220 -29.49 2.52 -5.90
N ASP A 221 -28.35 3.16 -6.15
CA ASP A 221 -27.05 2.82 -5.56
C ASP A 221 -26.34 4.09 -5.05
N PRO A 222 -26.63 4.56 -3.85
CA PRO A 222 -26.02 5.77 -3.30
C PRO A 222 -24.50 5.59 -3.09
N LEU A 223 -23.73 6.54 -3.63
CA LEU A 223 -22.29 6.52 -3.48
C LEU A 223 -21.83 7.12 -2.15
N PRO A 224 -20.77 6.56 -1.53
CA PRO A 224 -20.20 7.10 -0.29
C PRO A 224 -19.54 8.47 -0.51
N THR A 225 -19.34 9.21 0.58
CA THR A 225 -18.55 10.45 0.58
C THR A 225 -17.13 10.15 1.09
N PRO A 226 -16.10 10.91 0.64
CA PRO A 226 -16.18 12.13 -0.18
C PRO A 226 -16.45 11.86 -1.66
N GLY A 227 -17.01 12.85 -2.36
CA GLY A 227 -17.28 12.72 -3.80
C GLY A 227 -17.27 14.05 -4.53
N ILE A 228 -17.11 13.95 -5.86
CA ILE A 228 -17.04 15.04 -6.83
C ILE A 228 -18.20 14.86 -7.80
N ILE A 229 -18.91 15.94 -8.12
CA ILE A 229 -19.91 15.96 -9.18
C ILE A 229 -19.33 16.73 -10.35
N VAL A 230 -19.42 16.18 -11.57
CA VAL A 230 -18.96 16.84 -12.79
C VAL A 230 -20.07 16.82 -13.85
N VAL A 231 -20.25 17.95 -14.56
CA VAL A 231 -21.24 18.12 -15.61
C VAL A 231 -20.54 18.64 -16.86
N GLY A 232 -20.75 18.01 -18.00
CA GLY A 232 -20.19 18.44 -19.28
C GLY A 232 -19.92 17.32 -20.26
N GLN A 233 -19.67 17.68 -21.52
CA GLN A 233 -19.50 16.75 -22.64
C GLN A 233 -18.23 15.86 -22.50
N VAL A 234 -17.24 16.29 -21.73
CA VAL A 234 -16.00 15.54 -21.48
C VAL A 234 -16.22 14.19 -20.82
N ILE A 235 -17.34 13.99 -20.14
CA ILE A 235 -17.70 12.72 -19.50
C ILE A 235 -17.80 11.58 -20.52
N LYS A 236 -18.18 11.88 -21.77
CA LYS A 236 -18.22 10.92 -22.87
C LYS A 236 -16.85 10.29 -23.18
N MET A 237 -15.76 10.97 -22.78
CA MET A 237 -14.39 10.46 -23.00
C MET A 237 -14.03 9.32 -22.05
N ARG A 238 -14.73 9.16 -20.94
CA ARG A 238 -14.48 8.11 -19.95
C ARG A 238 -14.45 6.72 -20.59
N LYS A 239 -15.30 6.42 -21.55
CA LYS A 239 -15.30 5.13 -22.26
C LYS A 239 -13.96 4.76 -22.92
N TYR A 240 -13.11 5.76 -23.20
CA TYR A 240 -11.78 5.58 -23.81
C TYR A 240 -10.65 5.76 -22.80
N LEU A 241 -10.88 6.53 -21.72
CA LEU A 241 -9.84 7.01 -20.83
C LEU A 241 -9.90 6.38 -19.43
N ASN A 242 -10.80 5.44 -19.19
CA ASN A 242 -10.90 4.73 -17.92
C ASN A 242 -9.77 3.71 -17.75
N PHE A 243 -8.57 4.19 -17.42
CA PHE A 243 -7.39 3.35 -17.17
C PHE A 243 -7.37 2.76 -15.76
N TYR A 244 -8.05 3.42 -14.81
CA TYR A 244 -7.91 3.09 -13.38
C TYR A 244 -8.77 1.90 -12.98
N GLU A 245 -10.07 1.96 -13.28
CA GLU A 245 -11.02 0.88 -12.94
C GLU A 245 -10.97 -0.29 -13.94
N SER A 246 -10.33 -0.12 -15.10
CA SER A 246 -10.12 -1.19 -16.08
C SER A 246 -8.93 -2.09 -15.75
N ARG A 247 -8.21 -1.82 -14.65
CA ARG A 247 -7.11 -2.67 -14.20
C ARG A 247 -7.62 -4.06 -13.82
N PRO A 248 -6.86 -5.12 -14.11
CA PRO A 248 -7.35 -6.51 -14.00
C PRO A 248 -7.81 -6.94 -12.61
N LEU A 249 -7.29 -6.30 -11.57
CA LEU A 249 -7.60 -6.62 -10.17
C LEU A 249 -8.36 -5.50 -9.46
N PHE A 250 -8.89 -4.54 -10.21
CA PHE A 250 -9.69 -3.48 -9.59
C PHE A 250 -10.92 -4.10 -8.89
N TYR A 251 -11.26 -3.63 -7.70
CA TYR A 251 -12.25 -4.22 -6.76
C TYR A 251 -11.90 -5.60 -6.18
N LYS A 252 -10.69 -6.12 -6.42
CA LYS A 252 -10.24 -7.37 -5.79
C LYS A 252 -9.47 -7.08 -4.51
N ASN A 253 -9.72 -7.88 -3.48
CA ASN A 253 -8.98 -7.87 -2.23
C ASN A 253 -7.93 -8.96 -2.24
N ILE A 254 -6.69 -8.61 -1.98
CA ILE A 254 -5.57 -9.56 -1.98
C ILE A 254 -4.87 -9.56 -0.64
N LEU A 255 -4.71 -10.74 -0.07
CA LEU A 255 -3.85 -10.97 1.09
C LEU A 255 -2.46 -11.40 0.63
N ILE A 256 -1.43 -10.75 1.14
CA ILE A 256 -0.03 -11.19 1.01
C ILE A 256 0.50 -11.48 2.41
N THR A 257 0.83 -12.74 2.70
CA THR A 257 1.51 -13.06 3.96
C THR A 257 3.01 -12.99 3.79
N THR A 258 3.67 -12.24 4.67
CA THR A 258 5.12 -12.04 4.63
C THR A 258 5.81 -12.55 5.89
N VAL A 259 7.12 -12.78 5.75
CA VAL A 259 8.06 -12.95 6.86
C VAL A 259 9.15 -11.92 6.64
N ASN A 260 9.36 -11.02 7.58
CA ASN A 260 10.12 -9.78 7.46
C ASN A 260 9.50 -8.78 6.45
N ASP A 261 10.18 -7.65 6.23
CA ASP A 261 9.81 -6.59 5.30
C ASP A 261 10.09 -7.00 3.84
N ASP A 262 9.37 -8.00 3.36
CA ASP A 262 9.53 -8.54 2.00
C ASP A 262 8.33 -8.13 1.12
N HIS A 263 8.43 -6.98 0.49
CA HIS A 263 7.41 -6.37 -0.36
C HIS A 263 7.48 -6.78 -1.84
N TYR A 264 8.19 -7.87 -2.20
CA TYR A 264 8.41 -8.26 -3.60
C TYR A 264 7.09 -8.51 -4.35
N ILE A 265 6.19 -9.32 -3.79
CA ILE A 265 4.90 -9.65 -4.43
C ILE A 265 4.05 -8.37 -4.52
N TYR A 266 3.98 -7.58 -3.46
CA TYR A 266 3.26 -6.31 -3.46
C TYR A 266 3.71 -5.39 -4.60
N ASN A 267 5.02 -5.17 -4.75
CA ASN A 267 5.56 -4.29 -5.78
C ASN A 267 5.25 -4.75 -7.22
N GLU A 268 5.12 -6.06 -7.43
CA GLU A 268 4.83 -6.64 -8.74
C GLU A 268 3.34 -6.59 -9.13
N ILE A 269 2.44 -6.49 -8.15
CA ILE A 269 0.99 -6.55 -8.41
C ILE A 269 0.22 -5.29 -8.02
N LYS A 270 0.82 -4.34 -7.29
CA LYS A 270 0.15 -3.09 -6.86
C LYS A 270 -0.49 -2.30 -8.00
N ASP A 271 0.17 -2.29 -9.17
CA ASP A 271 -0.32 -1.57 -10.34
C ASP A 271 -1.48 -2.29 -11.07
N LEU A 272 -1.80 -3.52 -10.69
CA LEU A 272 -2.93 -4.27 -11.23
C LEU A 272 -4.28 -3.85 -10.65
N GLY A 273 -4.29 -3.03 -9.61
CA GLY A 273 -5.47 -2.32 -9.11
C GLY A 273 -6.15 -2.89 -7.88
N ALA A 274 -5.65 -3.98 -7.32
CA ALA A 274 -6.22 -4.58 -6.11
C ALA A 274 -6.08 -3.70 -4.86
N SER A 275 -6.99 -3.90 -3.92
CA SER A 275 -6.76 -3.59 -2.51
C SER A 275 -5.87 -4.68 -1.91
N ILE A 276 -4.71 -4.32 -1.37
CA ILE A 276 -3.71 -5.28 -0.92
C ILE A 276 -3.45 -5.11 0.58
N ASP A 277 -3.71 -6.18 1.34
CA ASP A 277 -3.30 -6.30 2.73
C ASP A 277 -1.99 -7.10 2.80
N GLU A 278 -0.88 -6.46 3.18
CA GLU A 278 0.34 -7.16 3.55
C GLU A 278 0.31 -7.48 5.05
N VAL A 279 0.27 -8.77 5.38
CA VAL A 279 0.23 -9.25 6.76
C VAL A 279 1.55 -9.94 7.10
N MET A 280 2.34 -9.30 7.94
CA MET A 280 3.55 -9.91 8.48
C MET A 280 3.17 -10.95 9.53
N THR A 281 3.40 -12.22 9.22
CA THR A 281 3.08 -13.36 10.10
C THR A 281 4.24 -13.79 10.98
N GLY A 282 5.43 -13.29 10.70
CA GLY A 282 6.63 -13.60 11.46
C GLY A 282 7.81 -12.73 11.09
N THR A 283 8.80 -12.70 11.95
CA THR A 283 10.07 -12.02 11.73
C THR A 283 11.23 -12.93 12.06
N ILE A 284 12.37 -12.69 11.43
CA ILE A 284 13.60 -13.40 11.71
C ILE A 284 14.40 -12.64 12.77
N GLU A 285 14.65 -13.28 13.89
CA GLU A 285 15.55 -12.78 14.92
C GLU A 285 16.89 -13.51 14.81
N TYR A 286 17.97 -12.77 14.53
CA TYR A 286 19.30 -13.33 14.47
C TYR A 286 19.87 -13.56 15.89
N LEU A 287 20.41 -14.75 16.08
CA LEU A 287 21.03 -15.18 17.34
C LEU A 287 22.54 -14.90 17.28
N GLN A 288 23.15 -14.84 18.45
CA GLN A 288 24.61 -14.66 18.60
C GLN A 288 25.17 -15.87 19.34
N PRO A 289 25.20 -17.08 18.71
CA PRO A 289 25.81 -18.25 19.36
C PRO A 289 27.32 -18.11 19.41
N ASP A 290 27.93 -18.79 20.38
CA ASP A 290 29.36 -19.06 20.33
C ASP A 290 29.63 -20.03 19.18
N ILE A 291 30.49 -19.61 18.25
CA ILE A 291 30.90 -20.43 17.12
C ILE A 291 32.21 -21.13 17.44
N PRO A 292 32.26 -22.47 17.37
CA PRO A 292 33.51 -23.20 17.63
C PRO A 292 34.55 -22.90 16.57
N MET A 293 35.80 -23.22 16.84
CA MET A 293 36.85 -23.19 15.82
C MET A 293 36.55 -24.27 14.77
N LEU A 294 36.12 -23.84 13.57
CA LEU A 294 35.65 -24.73 12.52
C LEU A 294 36.83 -25.44 11.84
N ASN A 295 36.73 -26.76 11.75
CA ASN A 295 37.66 -27.62 11.01
C ASN A 295 36.87 -28.79 10.43
N GLY A 296 36.62 -28.77 9.12
CA GLY A 296 35.75 -29.75 8.43
C GLY A 296 34.78 -29.10 7.46
N TYR A 297 33.54 -29.56 7.44
CA TYR A 297 32.51 -29.06 6.56
C TYR A 297 31.51 -28.13 7.27
N LEU A 298 31.20 -27.02 6.64
CA LEU A 298 30.19 -26.07 7.09
C LEU A 298 29.03 -26.04 6.08
N ILE A 299 27.87 -26.49 6.48
CA ILE A 299 26.66 -26.52 5.64
C ILE A 299 25.80 -25.30 5.96
N LEU A 300 25.58 -24.46 4.97
CA LEU A 300 24.70 -23.28 5.04
C LEU A 300 23.36 -23.60 4.40
N ALA A 301 22.33 -23.87 5.24
CA ALA A 301 21.04 -24.38 4.80
C ALA A 301 20.05 -23.32 4.32
N SER A 302 20.34 -22.03 4.45
CA SER A 302 19.45 -20.96 4.03
C SER A 302 20.17 -19.60 3.91
N LYS A 303 19.53 -18.61 3.23
CA LYS A 303 20.03 -17.24 3.20
C LYS A 303 20.18 -16.63 4.60
N HIS A 304 19.23 -16.87 5.49
CA HIS A 304 19.28 -16.39 6.87
C HIS A 304 20.32 -17.13 7.70
N GLY A 305 20.59 -18.38 7.38
CA GLY A 305 21.71 -19.12 7.94
C GLY A 305 23.04 -18.45 7.62
N VAL A 306 23.25 -18.05 6.35
CA VAL A 306 24.46 -17.31 5.94
C VAL A 306 24.58 -16.00 6.72
N ILE A 307 23.53 -15.16 6.71
CA ILE A 307 23.55 -13.84 7.34
C ILE A 307 23.85 -13.97 8.84
N GLY A 308 23.05 -14.76 9.56
CA GLY A 308 23.21 -14.93 11.00
C GLY A 308 24.56 -15.56 11.39
N PHE A 309 25.04 -16.53 10.59
CA PHE A 309 26.36 -17.12 10.80
C PHE A 309 27.47 -16.08 10.60
N MET A 310 27.46 -15.35 9.50
CA MET A 310 28.50 -14.36 9.20
C MET A 310 28.52 -13.22 10.20
N GLU A 311 27.36 -12.73 10.65
CA GLU A 311 27.27 -11.70 11.69
C GLU A 311 27.87 -12.19 13.02
N ALA A 312 27.47 -13.38 13.49
CA ALA A 312 28.02 -13.95 14.74
C ALA A 312 29.50 -14.24 14.60
N TYR A 313 29.92 -14.85 13.48
CA TYR A 313 31.31 -15.20 13.21
C TYR A 313 32.24 -13.98 13.20
N LEU A 314 31.88 -12.94 12.41
CA LEU A 314 32.68 -11.72 12.29
C LEU A 314 32.71 -10.92 13.62
N LYS A 315 31.65 -10.98 14.41
CA LYS A 315 31.64 -10.36 15.73
C LYS A 315 32.63 -11.06 16.69
N GLN A 316 32.69 -12.38 16.61
CA GLN A 316 33.56 -13.19 17.50
C GLN A 316 35.02 -13.21 17.06
N TYR A 317 35.28 -13.53 15.80
CA TYR A 317 36.65 -13.76 15.29
C TYR A 317 37.25 -12.55 14.58
N LYS A 318 36.44 -11.62 14.04
CA LYS A 318 36.86 -10.40 13.31
C LYS A 318 37.72 -10.65 12.07
N ASP A 319 37.93 -11.92 11.67
CA ASP A 319 38.81 -12.30 10.56
C ASP A 319 38.34 -13.61 9.91
N LEU A 320 38.09 -13.56 8.59
CA LEU A 320 37.66 -14.70 7.80
C LEU A 320 38.73 -15.75 7.56
N ARG A 321 40.01 -15.42 7.79
CA ARG A 321 41.12 -16.35 7.59
C ARG A 321 41.04 -17.58 8.48
N PHE A 322 40.35 -17.50 9.62
CA PHE A 322 40.11 -18.66 10.49
C PHE A 322 39.18 -19.70 9.83
N LEU A 323 38.47 -19.36 8.71
CA LEU A 323 37.68 -20.30 7.88
C LEU A 323 38.54 -21.03 6.84
N SER A 324 39.83 -20.74 6.73
CA SER A 324 40.70 -21.29 5.67
C SER A 324 40.83 -22.82 5.68
N LYS A 325 40.51 -23.46 6.79
CA LYS A 325 40.50 -24.93 6.92
C LYS A 325 39.11 -25.54 6.84
N THR A 326 38.08 -24.72 6.57
CA THR A 326 36.70 -25.14 6.55
C THR A 326 36.21 -25.18 5.10
N ARG A 327 35.62 -26.28 4.69
CA ARG A 327 34.96 -26.41 3.40
C ARG A 327 33.51 -26.01 3.52
N ILE A 328 33.08 -25.07 2.71
CA ILE A 328 31.75 -24.49 2.80
C ILE A 328 30.84 -25.11 1.74
N MET A 329 29.66 -25.57 2.15
CA MET A 329 28.62 -26.12 1.30
C MET A 329 27.35 -25.27 1.43
N CYS A 330 26.74 -24.89 0.32
CA CYS A 330 25.46 -24.20 0.30
C CYS A 330 24.36 -25.09 -0.28
N ILE A 331 23.15 -25.05 0.30
CA ILE A 331 22.00 -25.82 -0.18
C ILE A 331 21.53 -25.43 -1.60
N GLY A 332 21.96 -24.27 -2.11
CA GLY A 332 21.59 -23.81 -3.45
C GLY A 332 22.23 -22.47 -3.82
N ASN A 333 22.09 -22.11 -5.09
CA ASN A 333 22.72 -20.92 -5.67
C ASN A 333 22.34 -19.60 -4.98
N LYS A 334 21.08 -19.44 -4.56
CA LYS A 334 20.64 -18.22 -3.84
C LYS A 334 21.39 -18.06 -2.51
N THR A 335 21.62 -19.13 -1.78
CA THR A 335 22.40 -19.14 -0.53
C THR A 335 23.86 -18.78 -0.81
N ASN A 336 24.46 -19.33 -1.87
CA ASN A 336 25.83 -19.02 -2.27
C ASN A 336 25.99 -17.55 -2.73
N GLN A 337 24.98 -16.97 -3.39
CA GLN A 337 25.01 -15.53 -3.75
C GLN A 337 25.09 -14.61 -2.54
N ILE A 338 24.41 -14.95 -1.44
CA ILE A 338 24.53 -14.20 -0.18
C ILE A 338 25.92 -14.38 0.43
N LEU A 339 26.47 -15.60 0.41
CA LEU A 339 27.82 -15.86 0.90
C LEU A 339 28.87 -15.03 0.14
N LYS A 340 28.73 -14.88 -1.18
CA LYS A 340 29.60 -14.05 -2.01
C LYS A 340 29.63 -12.57 -1.61
N GLN A 341 28.56 -12.05 -1.03
CA GLN A 341 28.53 -10.66 -0.51
C GLN A 341 29.50 -10.45 0.67
N TYR A 342 29.86 -11.52 1.37
CA TYR A 342 30.87 -11.52 2.43
C TYR A 342 32.28 -11.87 1.93
N GLY A 343 32.47 -11.99 0.61
CA GLY A 343 33.77 -12.30 -0.02
C GLY A 343 34.15 -13.78 0.03
N LEU A 344 33.20 -14.67 0.31
CA LEU A 344 33.37 -16.12 0.32
C LEU A 344 32.57 -16.78 -0.80
N GLU A 345 33.05 -17.91 -1.29
CA GLU A 345 32.33 -18.77 -2.23
C GLU A 345 32.28 -20.19 -1.67
N ALA A 346 31.14 -20.86 -1.86
CA ALA A 346 31.01 -22.25 -1.41
C ALA A 346 31.85 -23.18 -2.27
N ASP A 347 32.52 -24.14 -1.63
CA ASP A 347 33.26 -25.21 -2.31
C ASP A 347 32.30 -26.15 -3.08
N TYR A 348 31.06 -26.28 -2.59
CA TYR A 348 30.03 -27.09 -3.24
C TYR A 348 28.66 -26.44 -3.16
N VAL A 349 27.96 -26.43 -4.30
CA VAL A 349 26.56 -26.00 -4.44
C VAL A 349 25.85 -27.00 -5.34
N PRO A 350 24.75 -27.66 -4.91
CA PRO A 350 23.96 -28.55 -5.74
C PRO A 350 23.43 -27.86 -7.01
N THR A 351 23.30 -28.61 -8.09
CA THR A 351 22.74 -28.10 -9.36
C THR A 351 21.24 -27.83 -9.26
N THR A 352 20.53 -28.60 -8.40
CA THR A 352 19.16 -28.35 -8.01
C THR A 352 19.14 -27.82 -6.57
N SER A 353 18.26 -26.89 -6.24
CA SER A 353 18.11 -26.37 -4.87
C SER A 353 17.38 -27.40 -3.98
N ASP A 354 17.86 -28.63 -3.98
CA ASP A 354 17.31 -29.76 -3.27
C ASP A 354 18.35 -30.32 -2.28
N SER A 355 17.89 -30.61 -1.07
CA SER A 355 18.70 -31.23 -0.01
C SER A 355 19.16 -32.65 -0.35
N ASP A 356 18.48 -33.34 -1.28
CA ASP A 356 18.76 -34.74 -1.58
C ASP A 356 20.15 -34.91 -2.21
N GLN A 357 20.54 -34.08 -3.18
CA GLN A 357 21.89 -34.10 -3.75
C GLN A 357 22.99 -33.83 -2.72
N LEU A 358 22.69 -32.93 -1.76
CA LEU A 358 23.65 -32.67 -0.70
C LEU A 358 23.74 -33.82 0.29
N ASN A 359 22.61 -34.47 0.62
CA ASN A 359 22.59 -35.66 1.45
C ASN A 359 23.38 -36.82 0.81
N GLU A 360 23.17 -37.07 -0.51
CA GLU A 360 23.93 -38.08 -1.25
C GLU A 360 25.44 -37.83 -1.18
N LEU A 361 25.87 -36.58 -1.36
CA LEU A 361 27.29 -36.23 -1.25
C LEU A 361 27.83 -36.46 0.17
N LEU A 362 27.05 -36.08 1.17
CA LEU A 362 27.43 -36.23 2.58
C LEU A 362 27.57 -37.69 2.98
N ASP A 363 26.70 -38.57 2.46
CA ASP A 363 26.79 -40.02 2.70
C ASP A 363 28.15 -40.65 2.23
N PHE A 364 28.81 -40.03 1.23
CA PHE A 364 30.14 -40.43 0.77
C PHE A 364 31.29 -39.83 1.57
N LEU A 365 31.04 -38.76 2.38
CA LEU A 365 32.09 -38.01 3.07
C LEU A 365 32.22 -38.35 4.56
N ILE A 366 31.46 -39.34 5.05
CA ILE A 366 31.19 -39.58 6.47
C ILE A 366 32.43 -39.97 7.30
N ASP A 367 33.49 -40.51 6.73
CA ASP A 367 34.49 -41.22 7.56
C ASP A 367 35.64 -40.37 8.12
N ASP A 368 35.82 -39.08 7.70
CA ASP A 368 37.05 -38.33 8.08
C ASP A 368 36.86 -36.86 8.53
N TYR A 369 35.67 -36.27 8.49
CA TYR A 369 35.51 -34.84 8.73
C TYR A 369 34.28 -34.48 9.56
N TYR A 370 34.47 -33.55 10.50
CA TYR A 370 33.39 -33.00 11.32
C TYR A 370 32.45 -32.08 10.50
N ILE A 371 31.17 -32.25 10.63
CA ILE A 371 30.14 -31.55 9.82
C ILE A 371 29.31 -30.64 10.70
N TYR A 372 29.40 -29.33 10.45
CA TYR A 372 28.62 -28.31 11.11
C TYR A 372 27.43 -27.90 10.21
N LEU A 373 26.20 -27.99 10.75
CA LEU A 373 24.99 -27.52 10.05
C LEU A 373 24.54 -26.20 10.64
N VAL A 374 24.57 -25.16 9.79
CA VAL A 374 24.04 -23.83 10.13
C VAL A 374 22.59 -23.73 9.71
N GLN A 375 21.70 -23.57 10.66
CA GLN A 375 20.26 -23.43 10.41
C GLN A 375 19.59 -22.49 11.41
N GLY A 376 18.29 -22.29 11.24
CA GLY A 376 17.42 -21.60 12.20
C GLY A 376 16.48 -22.57 12.92
N SER A 377 15.39 -22.05 13.45
CA SER A 377 14.34 -22.83 14.10
C SER A 377 13.58 -23.80 13.18
N LEU A 378 13.70 -23.66 11.86
CA LEU A 378 13.19 -24.63 10.91
C LEU A 378 14.26 -25.69 10.65
N ILE A 379 13.90 -26.95 10.89
CA ILE A 379 14.77 -28.09 10.65
C ILE A 379 14.96 -28.24 9.14
N SER A 380 16.21 -28.22 8.69
CA SER A 380 16.55 -28.54 7.29
C SER A 380 16.37 -30.04 7.03
N ASN A 381 16.17 -30.41 5.75
CA ASN A 381 16.12 -31.83 5.35
C ASN A 381 17.53 -32.47 5.26
N ILE A 382 18.57 -31.82 5.80
CA ILE A 382 19.91 -32.37 5.90
C ILE A 382 19.91 -33.44 7.01
N LYS A 383 20.35 -34.65 6.67
CA LYS A 383 20.29 -35.83 7.55
C LYS A 383 21.62 -36.11 8.27
N VAL A 384 22.72 -35.66 7.68
CA VAL A 384 24.07 -35.96 8.16
C VAL A 384 24.76 -34.70 8.66
N TYR A 385 25.03 -34.64 9.95
CA TYR A 385 25.78 -33.59 10.61
C TYR A 385 26.17 -34.05 12.02
N ASP A 386 27.28 -33.50 12.55
CA ASP A 386 27.74 -33.74 13.91
C ASP A 386 27.23 -32.68 14.89
N GLU A 387 27.17 -31.41 14.44
CA GLU A 387 26.79 -30.29 15.29
C GLU A 387 25.88 -29.29 14.54
N ILE A 388 24.89 -28.76 15.25
CA ILE A 388 23.99 -27.69 14.74
C ILE A 388 24.41 -26.36 15.36
N ILE A 389 24.66 -25.36 14.48
CA ILE A 389 24.85 -23.97 14.89
C ILE A 389 23.57 -23.22 14.57
N SER A 390 22.76 -22.94 15.60
CA SER A 390 21.51 -22.20 15.44
C SER A 390 21.77 -20.69 15.45
N VAL A 391 21.60 -20.03 14.30
CA VAL A 391 21.96 -18.63 14.11
C VAL A 391 20.77 -17.69 13.93
N TYR A 392 19.55 -18.21 13.82
CA TYR A 392 18.33 -17.41 13.79
C TYR A 392 17.11 -18.19 14.28
N LYS A 393 16.09 -17.49 14.70
CA LYS A 393 14.76 -18.05 14.95
C LYS A 393 13.69 -17.25 14.21
N ASN A 394 12.63 -17.93 13.81
CA ASN A 394 11.46 -17.31 13.23
C ASN A 394 10.44 -17.07 14.34
N VAL A 395 10.22 -15.81 14.68
CA VAL A 395 9.33 -15.37 15.77
C VAL A 395 7.98 -15.02 15.17
N GLU A 396 6.89 -15.48 15.79
CA GLU A 396 5.52 -15.12 15.40
C GLU A 396 5.25 -13.64 15.71
N VAL A 397 4.59 -12.95 14.78
CA VAL A 397 4.14 -11.56 14.95
C VAL A 397 2.62 -11.58 15.16
N PRO A 398 2.09 -10.80 16.12
CA PRO A 398 0.65 -10.68 16.30
C PRO A 398 -0.06 -10.21 15.02
N ILE A 399 -1.17 -10.87 14.67
CA ILE A 399 -1.95 -10.58 13.48
C ILE A 399 -3.27 -9.97 13.95
N SER A 400 -3.79 -8.98 13.20
CA SER A 400 -5.11 -8.40 13.46
C SER A 400 -6.20 -9.47 13.38
N GLU A 401 -7.14 -9.43 14.31
CA GLU A 401 -8.32 -10.32 14.35
C GLU A 401 -9.44 -9.83 13.39
N GLU A 402 -9.24 -8.73 12.68
CA GLU A 402 -10.22 -8.21 11.74
C GLU A 402 -10.52 -9.25 10.64
N VAL A 403 -11.78 -9.62 10.52
CA VAL A 403 -12.23 -10.61 9.54
C VAL A 403 -12.57 -9.91 8.24
N LYS A 404 -11.92 -10.32 7.16
CA LYS A 404 -12.12 -9.81 5.81
C LYS A 404 -12.43 -10.95 4.82
N HIS A 405 -12.82 -10.57 3.62
CA HIS A 405 -12.91 -11.48 2.48
C HIS A 405 -11.82 -11.12 1.49
N TYR A 406 -11.07 -12.12 1.00
CA TYR A 406 -10.03 -11.99 0.00
C TYR A 406 -10.32 -12.84 -1.23
N ASP A 407 -10.25 -12.22 -2.41
CA ASP A 407 -10.34 -12.95 -3.70
C ASP A 407 -9.12 -13.84 -3.90
N TYR A 408 -7.93 -13.36 -3.52
CA TYR A 408 -6.68 -14.10 -3.59
C TYR A 408 -5.85 -13.97 -2.33
N ALA A 409 -5.13 -15.02 -1.97
CA ALA A 409 -4.15 -14.97 -0.88
C ALA A 409 -2.83 -15.64 -1.24
N PHE A 410 -1.73 -14.94 -1.06
CA PHE A 410 -0.37 -15.42 -1.29
C PHE A 410 0.24 -15.96 0.00
N PHE A 411 0.62 -17.25 -0.03
CA PHE A 411 1.33 -17.88 1.08
C PHE A 411 2.70 -18.38 0.62
N THR A 412 3.76 -17.76 1.14
CA THR A 412 5.15 -18.08 0.78
C THR A 412 5.79 -19.16 1.63
N CYS A 413 5.11 -19.65 2.68
CA CYS A 413 5.55 -20.78 3.50
C CYS A 413 4.40 -21.39 4.32
N ALA A 414 4.56 -22.61 4.77
CA ALA A 414 3.58 -23.33 5.57
C ALA A 414 3.32 -22.66 6.94
N SER A 415 4.36 -22.12 7.57
CA SER A 415 4.23 -21.43 8.86
C SER A 415 3.37 -20.17 8.79
N SER A 416 3.39 -19.43 7.66
CA SER A 416 2.49 -18.29 7.45
C SER A 416 1.03 -18.73 7.41
N VAL A 417 0.73 -19.87 6.77
CA VAL A 417 -0.62 -20.42 6.74
C VAL A 417 -1.10 -20.77 8.14
N GLU A 418 -0.29 -21.49 8.91
CA GLU A 418 -0.62 -21.93 10.27
C GLU A 418 -0.87 -20.75 11.21
N ARG A 419 0.00 -19.73 11.16
CA ARG A 419 -0.11 -18.52 11.99
C ARG A 419 -1.33 -17.69 11.60
N PHE A 420 -1.54 -17.47 10.30
CA PHE A 420 -2.68 -16.67 9.83
C PHE A 420 -4.00 -17.36 10.17
N SER A 421 -4.17 -18.65 9.83
CA SER A 421 -5.41 -19.39 10.07
C SER A 421 -5.75 -19.58 11.55
N LYS A 422 -4.75 -19.60 12.43
CA LYS A 422 -4.94 -19.68 13.89
C LYS A 422 -5.50 -18.37 14.44
N ASN A 423 -5.01 -17.23 13.97
CA ASN A 423 -5.25 -15.92 14.54
C ASN A 423 -6.28 -15.09 13.76
N ASN A 424 -6.65 -15.47 12.53
CA ASN A 424 -7.58 -14.74 11.68
C ASN A 424 -8.59 -15.68 11.01
N LYS A 425 -9.86 -15.26 10.92
CA LYS A 425 -10.98 -16.02 10.38
C LYS A 425 -11.49 -15.52 9.04
N SER A 426 -10.70 -14.75 8.32
CA SER A 426 -11.02 -14.25 6.99
C SER A 426 -11.29 -15.39 6.00
N THR A 427 -12.18 -15.12 5.05
CA THR A 427 -12.49 -16.04 3.95
C THR A 427 -11.62 -15.74 2.74
N ILE A 428 -11.24 -16.76 1.99
CA ILE A 428 -10.34 -16.68 0.85
C ILE A 428 -10.89 -17.54 -0.27
N ASP A 429 -11.08 -16.97 -1.47
CA ASP A 429 -11.61 -17.70 -2.63
C ASP A 429 -10.52 -18.53 -3.31
N THR A 430 -9.34 -17.94 -3.55
CA THR A 430 -8.25 -18.62 -4.25
C THR A 430 -6.92 -18.43 -3.52
N PHE A 431 -6.29 -19.52 -3.20
CA PHE A 431 -4.97 -19.55 -2.56
C PHE A 431 -3.87 -19.67 -3.62
N ILE A 432 -2.81 -18.87 -3.49
CA ILE A 432 -1.60 -18.99 -4.32
C ILE A 432 -0.47 -19.45 -3.42
N SER A 433 -0.03 -20.67 -3.66
CA SER A 433 0.94 -21.38 -2.83
C SER A 433 2.29 -21.49 -3.51
N ILE A 434 3.36 -21.19 -2.79
CA ILE A 434 4.74 -21.28 -3.29
C ILE A 434 5.17 -22.75 -3.59
N GLY A 435 4.42 -23.73 -3.12
CA GLY A 435 4.72 -25.14 -3.39
C GLY A 435 4.01 -26.13 -2.45
N LYS A 436 4.28 -27.41 -2.66
CA LYS A 436 3.55 -28.55 -2.07
C LYS A 436 3.38 -28.50 -0.55
N GLN A 437 4.41 -28.11 0.20
CA GLN A 437 4.32 -28.08 1.67
C GLN A 437 3.34 -26.99 2.15
N THR A 438 3.34 -25.84 1.48
CA THR A 438 2.41 -24.75 1.76
C THR A 438 0.99 -25.14 1.38
N SER A 439 0.78 -25.81 0.22
CA SER A 439 -0.52 -26.34 -0.19
C SER A 439 -1.08 -27.36 0.81
N LYS A 440 -0.23 -28.24 1.36
CA LYS A 440 -0.65 -29.18 2.42
C LYS A 440 -1.11 -28.44 3.68
N ALA A 441 -0.40 -27.39 4.08
CA ALA A 441 -0.79 -26.56 5.23
C ALA A 441 -2.12 -25.85 4.97
N ILE A 442 -2.35 -25.31 3.75
CA ILE A 442 -3.61 -24.68 3.35
C ILE A 442 -4.76 -25.68 3.46
N ARG A 443 -4.65 -26.88 2.85
CA ARG A 443 -5.70 -27.90 2.96
C ARG A 443 -5.98 -28.34 4.39
N LYS A 444 -4.94 -28.43 5.22
CA LYS A 444 -5.10 -28.76 6.64
C LYS A 444 -5.87 -27.67 7.41
N ALA A 445 -5.65 -26.39 7.07
CA ALA A 445 -6.23 -25.25 7.79
C ALA A 445 -7.64 -24.90 7.26
N TYR A 446 -7.88 -24.98 5.96
CA TYR A 446 -9.08 -24.46 5.28
C TYR A 446 -9.91 -25.56 4.60
N GLY A 447 -9.46 -26.83 4.58
CA GLY A 447 -10.16 -27.94 3.93
C GLY A 447 -9.98 -27.97 2.41
N GLU A 448 -11.01 -28.40 1.69
CA GLU A 448 -11.01 -28.43 0.23
C GLU A 448 -11.26 -27.04 -0.33
N VAL A 449 -10.22 -26.40 -0.83
CA VAL A 449 -10.22 -25.04 -1.36
C VAL A 449 -9.46 -24.97 -2.69
N ARG A 450 -9.71 -23.93 -3.47
CA ARG A 450 -9.01 -23.68 -4.72
C ARG A 450 -7.57 -23.23 -4.44
N ILE A 451 -6.59 -23.96 -4.95
CA ILE A 451 -5.16 -23.66 -4.78
C ILE A 451 -4.47 -23.62 -6.13
N LEU A 452 -3.82 -22.50 -6.43
CA LEU A 452 -2.85 -22.37 -7.51
C LEU A 452 -1.46 -22.65 -6.92
N GLU A 453 -0.94 -23.86 -7.18
CA GLU A 453 0.34 -24.32 -6.65
C GLU A 453 1.47 -24.10 -7.64
N CYS A 454 2.58 -23.50 -7.20
CA CYS A 454 3.78 -23.35 -8.01
C CYS A 454 4.47 -24.70 -8.23
N ASN A 455 4.92 -24.93 -9.47
CA ASN A 455 5.78 -26.07 -9.81
C ASN A 455 7.22 -25.85 -9.34
N LYS A 456 7.69 -24.59 -9.44
CA LYS A 456 8.98 -24.15 -8.91
C LYS A 456 8.74 -23.19 -7.77
N SER A 457 9.34 -23.42 -6.62
CA SER A 457 9.19 -22.56 -5.44
C SER A 457 9.81 -21.18 -5.66
N SER A 458 9.09 -20.30 -6.39
CA SER A 458 9.50 -18.92 -6.64
C SER A 458 8.32 -17.96 -6.58
N LYS A 459 8.57 -16.73 -6.12
CA LYS A 459 7.56 -15.67 -6.08
C LYS A 459 7.15 -15.21 -7.48
N ASP A 460 8.08 -15.25 -8.46
CA ASP A 460 7.79 -14.94 -9.87
C ASP A 460 6.75 -15.90 -10.45
N GLU A 461 6.82 -17.18 -10.09
CA GLU A 461 5.82 -18.15 -10.53
C GLU A 461 4.47 -17.91 -9.87
N MET A 462 4.43 -17.52 -8.59
CA MET A 462 3.18 -17.13 -7.92
C MET A 462 2.49 -15.99 -8.67
N ILE A 463 3.23 -14.96 -9.08
CA ILE A 463 2.72 -13.82 -9.86
C ILE A 463 2.27 -14.28 -11.24
N THR A 464 3.01 -15.19 -11.87
CA THR A 464 2.66 -15.75 -13.18
C THR A 464 1.36 -16.54 -13.11
N LEU A 465 1.14 -17.30 -12.04
CA LEU A 465 -0.12 -18.06 -11.81
C LEU A 465 -1.30 -17.10 -11.64
N LEU A 466 -1.16 -16.03 -10.86
CA LEU A 466 -2.19 -14.99 -10.75
C LEU A 466 -2.54 -14.41 -12.13
N ARG A 467 -1.54 -13.98 -12.90
CA ARG A 467 -1.75 -13.38 -14.22
C ARG A 467 -2.43 -14.33 -15.21
N ARG A 468 -2.10 -15.61 -15.17
CA ARG A 468 -2.78 -16.65 -15.99
C ARG A 468 -4.23 -16.86 -15.57
N ASP A 469 -4.50 -16.90 -14.27
CA ASP A 469 -5.86 -17.07 -13.76
C ASP A 469 -6.78 -15.91 -14.17
N LEU A 470 -6.27 -14.67 -14.13
CA LEU A 470 -6.98 -13.48 -14.59
C LEU A 470 -7.32 -13.55 -16.09
N THR A 471 -6.39 -14.03 -16.94
CA THR A 471 -6.64 -14.16 -18.38
C THR A 471 -7.65 -15.27 -18.71
N CYS A 472 -7.71 -16.34 -17.92
CA CYS A 472 -8.72 -17.41 -18.11
C CYS A 472 -10.12 -16.95 -17.67
N SER A 473 -10.23 -16.09 -16.66
CA SER A 473 -11.50 -15.59 -16.15
C SER A 473 -12.17 -14.60 -17.11
N THR A 474 -11.40 -13.78 -17.82
CA THR A 474 -11.93 -12.82 -18.83
C THR A 474 -12.47 -13.48 -20.10
N VAL A 475 -12.00 -14.71 -20.45
CA VAL A 475 -12.48 -15.45 -21.62
C VAL A 475 -13.80 -16.22 -21.35
N ALA A 476 -14.21 -16.33 -20.09
CA ALA A 476 -15.44 -17.04 -19.70
C ALA A 476 -16.66 -16.11 -19.55
N GLU A 477 -16.46 -14.79 -19.61
CA GLU A 477 -17.53 -13.76 -19.49
C GLU A 477 -17.93 -13.16 -20.86
N ASP A 478 -17.22 -13.45 -21.96
CA ASP A 478 -17.60 -13.14 -23.35
C ASP A 478 -18.31 -14.35 -24.01
#